data_54f1825e1e93f25d21a9fd4480aa6729
#
_entry.id   54f1825e1e93f25d21a9fd4480aa6729
#
_cell.length_a   1.000
_cell.length_b   1.000
_cell.length_c   1.000
_cell.angle_alpha   90.00
_cell.angle_beta   90.00
_cell.angle_gamma   90.00
#
_symmetry.space_group_name_H-M   'P 1'
#
loop_
_entity.id
_entity.type
_entity.pdbx_description
1 polymer ?
#
loop_
_entity_poly.entity_id
_entity_poly.type
_entity_poly.pdbx_seq_one_letter_code
_entity_poly.pdbx_strand_id
1 'polypeptide(L)'
;MENVRDYAIQCIKDEANAILALIEQLDDNFDKAVELIYHCKGKVIVTGVGKSGNIGAKIAATLSSTGTPAFFANPLDVFHGDLGAMTKDDVVLALSNSGQTDELLRFIPMVLHMNIPIIGMSANPNSLLAKYSTTHIKVWVEKEACPLNLAPTSSTTAALVMGDALAIALMELRKFRPKDFAQFHPGGELGKRLLTTAQDVMRSEDLPIIPKEMHLAEAIIHVSNGKLGLGVSVENDKVIGLITDGDIRRAMEKWQAKFFDHTVEDIMTKKPKMVLPNTKITEIQSIMHQYKVHTVLVCDKELRLVGVVDHYSCMI
;
A
#
# COMPACT_ATOMS: atom_id res chain seq x y z
N MET A 1 -11.74 -16.35 39.66
CA MET A 1 -10.94 -16.26 38.40
C MET A 1 -9.48 -15.92 38.78
N GLU A 2 -8.92 -16.74 39.64
CA GLU A 2 -7.52 -16.62 40.02
C GLU A 2 -6.65 -17.10 38.84
N ASN A 3 -5.59 -16.34 38.53
CA ASN A 3 -4.52 -16.67 37.57
C ASN A 3 -4.82 -16.67 36.06
N VAL A 4 -5.94 -16.13 35.57
CA VAL A 4 -6.19 -16.07 34.11
C VAL A 4 -5.12 -15.27 33.37
N ARG A 5 -4.63 -14.19 33.98
CA ARG A 5 -3.53 -13.37 33.38
C ARG A 5 -2.20 -14.13 33.34
N ASP A 6 -1.91 -14.96 34.35
CA ASP A 6 -0.68 -15.72 34.39
C ASP A 6 -0.63 -16.77 33.29
N TYR A 7 -1.76 -17.42 32.96
CA TYR A 7 -1.86 -18.32 31.82
C TYR A 7 -1.64 -17.59 30.48
N ALA A 8 -2.22 -16.40 30.32
CA ALA A 8 -1.98 -15.60 29.12
C ALA A 8 -0.54 -15.13 28.98
N ILE A 9 0.07 -14.69 30.09
CA ILE A 9 1.50 -14.29 30.13
C ILE A 9 2.40 -15.47 29.77
N GLN A 10 2.09 -16.66 30.29
CA GLN A 10 2.88 -17.86 29.96
C GLN A 10 2.76 -18.25 28.49
N CYS A 11 1.55 -18.23 27.93
CA CYS A 11 1.30 -18.48 26.52
C CYS A 11 2.12 -17.52 25.62
N ILE A 12 2.06 -16.21 25.91
CA ILE A 12 2.84 -15.20 25.15
C ILE A 12 4.34 -15.45 25.23
N LYS A 13 4.84 -15.82 26.41
CA LYS A 13 6.27 -16.12 26.60
C LYS A 13 6.69 -17.38 25.81
N ASP A 14 5.88 -18.42 25.85
CA ASP A 14 6.16 -19.68 25.15
C ASP A 14 6.20 -19.45 23.62
N GLU A 15 5.24 -18.69 23.07
CA GLU A 15 5.24 -18.33 21.65
C GLU A 15 6.41 -17.41 21.28
N ALA A 16 6.73 -16.41 22.11
CA ALA A 16 7.85 -15.51 21.85
C ALA A 16 9.20 -16.30 21.83
N ASN A 17 9.39 -17.23 22.76
CA ASN A 17 10.57 -18.08 22.78
C ASN A 17 10.65 -18.99 21.54
N ALA A 18 9.52 -19.54 21.09
CA ALA A 18 9.45 -20.34 19.87
C ALA A 18 9.83 -19.52 18.62
N ILE A 19 9.41 -18.27 18.54
CA ILE A 19 9.79 -17.35 17.45
C ILE A 19 11.30 -17.05 17.50
N LEU A 20 11.86 -16.72 18.66
CA LEU A 20 13.30 -16.43 18.78
C LEU A 20 14.17 -17.64 18.41
N ALA A 21 13.72 -18.86 18.73
CA ALA A 21 14.42 -20.09 18.35
C ALA A 21 14.47 -20.34 16.84
N LEU A 22 13.67 -19.65 16.01
CA LEU A 22 13.75 -19.72 14.56
C LEU A 22 15.05 -19.14 14.01
N ILE A 23 15.65 -18.18 14.70
CA ILE A 23 16.91 -17.55 14.25
C ILE A 23 18.00 -18.61 14.06
N GLU A 24 18.10 -19.56 14.99
CA GLU A 24 19.08 -20.65 14.93
C GLU A 24 18.74 -21.72 13.88
N GLN A 25 17.57 -21.63 13.27
CA GLN A 25 17.11 -22.57 12.24
C GLN A 25 17.24 -22.02 10.82
N LEU A 26 17.61 -20.74 10.69
CA LEU A 26 17.91 -20.14 9.39
C LEU A 26 19.24 -20.72 8.86
N ASP A 27 19.17 -21.30 7.67
CA ASP A 27 20.29 -21.93 6.99
C ASP A 27 20.26 -21.65 5.47
N ASP A 28 21.19 -22.21 4.72
CA ASP A 28 21.27 -22.09 3.25
C ASP A 28 19.99 -22.50 2.52
N ASN A 29 19.10 -23.27 3.14
CA ASN A 29 17.84 -23.65 2.53
C ASN A 29 16.84 -22.49 2.55
N PHE A 30 16.90 -21.61 3.55
CA PHE A 30 16.15 -20.38 3.54
C PHE A 30 16.58 -19.48 2.38
N ASP A 31 17.90 -19.32 2.18
CA ASP A 31 18.45 -18.53 1.07
C ASP A 31 18.01 -19.09 -0.29
N LYS A 32 18.08 -20.42 -0.47
CA LYS A 32 17.58 -21.10 -1.69
C LYS A 32 16.09 -20.90 -1.91
N ALA A 33 15.29 -20.90 -0.85
CA ALA A 33 13.86 -20.63 -0.96
C ALA A 33 13.59 -19.20 -1.44
N VAL A 34 14.31 -18.23 -0.88
CA VAL A 34 14.24 -16.83 -1.32
C VAL A 34 14.65 -16.70 -2.78
N GLU A 35 15.76 -17.34 -3.21
CA GLU A 35 16.22 -17.34 -4.60
C GLU A 35 15.19 -17.95 -5.56
N LEU A 36 14.59 -19.09 -5.22
CA LEU A 36 13.54 -19.72 -6.02
C LEU A 36 12.35 -18.79 -6.23
N ILE A 37 11.90 -18.12 -5.18
CA ILE A 37 10.78 -17.17 -5.28
C ILE A 37 11.21 -15.89 -6.02
N TYR A 38 12.41 -15.41 -5.79
CA TYR A 38 12.92 -14.19 -6.44
C TYR A 38 12.99 -14.33 -7.96
N HIS A 39 13.41 -15.51 -8.45
CA HIS A 39 13.53 -15.82 -9.87
C HIS A 39 12.26 -16.47 -10.49
N CYS A 40 11.21 -16.67 -9.71
CA CYS A 40 9.94 -17.17 -10.18
C CYS A 40 9.34 -16.23 -11.23
N LYS A 41 9.02 -16.78 -12.41
CA LYS A 41 8.41 -16.03 -13.52
C LYS A 41 6.90 -16.00 -13.45
N GLY A 42 6.30 -16.95 -12.73
CA GLY A 42 4.87 -17.06 -12.48
C GLY A 42 4.51 -16.47 -11.11
N LYS A 43 3.93 -17.29 -10.25
CA LYS A 43 3.45 -16.92 -8.92
C LYS A 43 3.84 -17.95 -7.87
N VAL A 44 3.78 -17.56 -6.60
CA VAL A 44 3.95 -18.47 -5.48
C VAL A 44 2.59 -19.06 -5.11
N ILE A 45 2.48 -20.37 -5.20
CA ILE A 45 1.29 -21.11 -4.80
C ILE A 45 1.52 -21.61 -3.39
N VAL A 46 0.87 -20.98 -2.41
CA VAL A 46 0.98 -21.39 -1.02
C VAL A 46 -0.09 -22.42 -0.71
N THR A 47 0.28 -23.51 -0.07
CA THR A 47 -0.66 -24.61 0.20
C THR A 47 -0.44 -25.23 1.59
N GLY A 48 -1.48 -25.80 2.16
CA GLY A 48 -1.48 -26.45 3.46
C GLY A 48 -2.90 -26.84 3.89
N VAL A 49 -3.01 -27.69 4.89
CA VAL A 49 -4.30 -28.21 5.38
C VAL A 49 -4.58 -27.72 6.80
N GLY A 50 -5.84 -27.46 7.11
CA GLY A 50 -6.29 -27.08 8.46
C GLY A 50 -5.65 -25.77 8.95
N LYS A 51 -5.02 -25.79 10.12
CA LYS A 51 -4.35 -24.61 10.70
C LYS A 51 -3.18 -24.14 9.85
N SER A 52 -2.40 -25.07 9.28
CA SER A 52 -1.34 -24.73 8.33
C SER A 52 -1.88 -24.06 7.06
N GLY A 53 -3.06 -24.44 6.59
CA GLY A 53 -3.75 -23.80 5.48
C GLY A 53 -4.15 -22.35 5.81
N ASN A 54 -4.71 -22.09 7.00
CA ASN A 54 -5.06 -20.74 7.43
C ASN A 54 -3.83 -19.82 7.48
N ILE A 55 -2.71 -20.33 8.00
CA ILE A 55 -1.43 -19.61 8.01
C ILE A 55 -0.91 -19.41 6.58
N GLY A 56 -0.99 -20.44 5.74
CA GLY A 56 -0.63 -20.36 4.33
C GLY A 56 -1.40 -19.29 3.57
N ALA A 57 -2.70 -19.18 3.80
CA ALA A 57 -3.54 -18.14 3.21
C ALA A 57 -3.06 -16.71 3.62
N LYS A 58 -2.70 -16.53 4.90
CA LYS A 58 -2.13 -15.24 5.36
C LYS A 58 -0.76 -14.97 4.71
N ILE A 59 0.10 -15.96 4.60
CA ILE A 59 1.42 -15.82 3.95
C ILE A 59 1.24 -15.43 2.47
N ALA A 60 0.33 -16.09 1.75
CA ALA A 60 0.02 -15.75 0.36
C ALA A 60 -0.45 -14.30 0.21
N ALA A 61 -1.35 -13.86 1.10
CA ALA A 61 -1.82 -12.47 1.12
C ALA A 61 -0.68 -11.48 1.41
N THR A 62 0.22 -11.80 2.35
CA THR A 62 1.40 -10.95 2.65
C THR A 62 2.33 -10.86 1.43
N LEU A 63 2.68 -11.98 0.81
CA LEU A 63 3.52 -12.02 -0.40
C LEU A 63 2.91 -11.16 -1.51
N SER A 64 1.61 -11.32 -1.80
CA SER A 64 0.90 -10.53 -2.81
C SER A 64 0.93 -9.04 -2.50
N SER A 65 0.69 -8.65 -1.26
CA SER A 65 0.66 -7.25 -0.83
C SER A 65 2.04 -6.59 -0.81
N THR A 66 3.10 -7.39 -0.79
CA THR A 66 4.50 -6.96 -0.76
C THR A 66 5.24 -7.15 -2.08
N GLY A 67 4.51 -7.35 -3.18
CA GLY A 67 5.07 -7.35 -4.54
C GLY A 67 5.52 -8.71 -5.07
N THR A 68 5.19 -9.80 -4.38
CA THR A 68 5.40 -11.16 -4.89
C THR A 68 4.04 -11.75 -5.25
N PRO A 69 3.72 -11.97 -6.54
CA PRO A 69 2.46 -12.59 -6.92
C PRO A 69 2.29 -13.94 -6.24
N ALA A 70 1.23 -14.08 -5.43
CA ALA A 70 0.97 -15.30 -4.69
C ALA A 70 -0.53 -15.52 -4.46
N PHE A 71 -0.94 -16.77 -4.34
CA PHE A 71 -2.29 -17.12 -3.88
C PHE A 71 -2.25 -18.42 -3.09
N PHE A 72 -3.27 -18.62 -2.27
CA PHE A 72 -3.45 -19.85 -1.51
C PHE A 72 -4.28 -20.85 -2.31
N ALA A 73 -3.80 -22.09 -2.43
CA ALA A 73 -4.52 -23.21 -3.00
C ALA A 73 -4.73 -24.29 -1.93
N ASN A 74 -5.99 -24.63 -1.65
CA ASN A 74 -6.30 -25.74 -0.76
C ASN A 74 -6.00 -27.07 -1.47
N PRO A 75 -5.18 -27.97 -0.91
CA PRO A 75 -4.82 -29.22 -1.57
C PRO A 75 -6.05 -30.08 -1.94
N LEU A 76 -7.15 -29.97 -1.20
CA LEU A 76 -8.37 -30.74 -1.49
C LEU A 76 -9.10 -30.24 -2.74
N ASP A 77 -9.13 -28.93 -2.96
CA ASP A 77 -9.84 -28.32 -4.09
C ASP A 77 -9.05 -28.51 -5.39
N VAL A 78 -7.73 -28.62 -5.31
CA VAL A 78 -6.84 -28.86 -6.45
C VAL A 78 -7.21 -30.14 -7.22
N PHE A 79 -7.69 -31.19 -6.53
CA PHE A 79 -8.15 -32.42 -7.19
C PHE A 79 -9.43 -32.24 -8.02
N HIS A 80 -10.11 -31.12 -7.89
CA HIS A 80 -11.38 -30.81 -8.57
C HIS A 80 -11.23 -29.79 -9.71
N GLY A 81 -9.99 -29.51 -10.14
CA GLY A 81 -9.72 -28.66 -11.31
C GLY A 81 -8.80 -27.49 -11.09
N ASP A 82 -8.55 -27.06 -9.86
CA ASP A 82 -7.70 -25.91 -9.54
C ASP A 82 -6.21 -26.12 -9.93
N LEU A 83 -5.82 -27.37 -10.19
CA LEU A 83 -4.50 -27.68 -10.77
C LEU A 83 -4.27 -26.96 -12.11
N GLY A 84 -5.33 -26.67 -12.86
CA GLY A 84 -5.29 -25.91 -14.10
C GLY A 84 -4.83 -24.45 -13.95
N ALA A 85 -4.85 -23.91 -12.73
CA ALA A 85 -4.32 -22.57 -12.44
C ALA A 85 -2.79 -22.54 -12.24
N MET A 86 -2.13 -23.71 -12.23
CA MET A 86 -0.71 -23.86 -11.99
C MET A 86 0.07 -24.02 -13.30
N THR A 87 1.27 -23.47 -13.37
CA THR A 87 2.15 -23.56 -14.52
C THR A 87 3.58 -23.90 -14.10
N LYS A 88 4.40 -24.38 -15.02
CA LYS A 88 5.82 -24.68 -14.78
C LYS A 88 6.65 -23.48 -14.37
N ASP A 89 6.13 -22.28 -14.53
CA ASP A 89 6.80 -21.03 -14.18
C ASP A 89 6.52 -20.59 -12.73
N ASP A 90 5.67 -21.35 -12.03
CA ASP A 90 5.28 -21.11 -10.63
C ASP A 90 6.26 -21.78 -9.64
N VAL A 91 6.12 -21.43 -8.36
CA VAL A 91 6.80 -22.06 -7.22
C VAL A 91 5.73 -22.46 -6.20
N VAL A 92 5.79 -23.67 -5.64
CA VAL A 92 4.89 -24.09 -4.56
C VAL A 92 5.58 -23.92 -3.22
N LEU A 93 4.92 -23.23 -2.27
CA LEU A 93 5.28 -23.18 -0.85
C LEU A 93 4.29 -24.03 -0.06
N ALA A 94 4.73 -25.19 0.37
CA ALA A 94 3.90 -26.21 1.02
C ALA A 94 4.15 -26.25 2.53
N LEU A 95 3.10 -26.02 3.34
CA LEU A 95 3.16 -25.97 4.81
C LEU A 95 2.52 -27.19 5.44
N SER A 96 3.29 -27.86 6.31
CA SER A 96 2.78 -28.93 7.16
C SER A 96 3.69 -29.08 8.39
N ASN A 97 3.17 -28.90 9.61
CA ASN A 97 4.00 -29.00 10.81
C ASN A 97 4.70 -30.38 10.90
N SER A 98 3.99 -31.49 10.70
CA SER A 98 4.57 -32.83 10.69
C SER A 98 5.37 -33.16 9.42
N GLY A 99 5.05 -32.48 8.30
CA GLY A 99 5.54 -32.86 6.98
C GLY A 99 5.02 -34.21 6.47
N GLN A 100 3.92 -34.72 7.08
CA GLN A 100 3.35 -36.05 6.82
C GLN A 100 1.81 -35.99 6.59
N THR A 101 1.27 -34.80 6.30
CA THR A 101 -0.16 -34.62 6.05
C THR A 101 -0.58 -35.31 4.76
N ASP A 102 -1.45 -36.30 4.84
CA ASP A 102 -1.83 -37.18 3.71
C ASP A 102 -2.37 -36.40 2.52
N GLU A 103 -3.25 -35.45 2.75
CA GLU A 103 -3.87 -34.65 1.69
C GLU A 103 -2.82 -33.82 0.93
N LEU A 104 -1.87 -33.26 1.66
CA LEU A 104 -0.77 -32.51 1.07
C LEU A 104 0.18 -33.43 0.28
N LEU A 105 0.48 -34.61 0.83
CA LEU A 105 1.35 -35.60 0.18
C LEU A 105 0.75 -36.22 -1.07
N ARG A 106 -0.58 -36.28 -1.20
CA ARG A 106 -1.26 -36.67 -2.46
C ARG A 106 -1.14 -35.60 -3.54
N PHE A 107 -1.06 -34.33 -3.16
CA PHE A 107 -0.91 -33.20 -4.08
C PHE A 107 0.53 -33.09 -4.64
N ILE A 108 1.55 -33.35 -3.85
CA ILE A 108 2.97 -33.21 -4.18
C ILE A 108 3.38 -33.92 -5.51
N PRO A 109 3.00 -35.19 -5.77
CA PRO A 109 3.38 -35.86 -7.02
C PRO A 109 2.87 -35.14 -8.28
N MET A 110 1.72 -34.49 -8.22
CA MET A 110 1.15 -33.74 -9.34
C MET A 110 2.02 -32.51 -9.65
N VAL A 111 2.43 -31.79 -8.61
CA VAL A 111 3.31 -30.63 -8.72
C VAL A 111 4.67 -31.03 -9.33
N LEU A 112 5.23 -32.15 -8.87
CA LEU A 112 6.49 -32.69 -9.37
C LEU A 112 6.37 -33.09 -10.86
N HIS A 113 5.25 -33.70 -11.27
CA HIS A 113 4.99 -34.05 -12.66
C HIS A 113 4.94 -32.84 -13.58
N MET A 114 4.49 -31.68 -13.06
CA MET A 114 4.47 -30.41 -13.77
C MET A 114 5.83 -29.69 -13.79
N ASN A 115 6.86 -30.28 -13.17
CA ASN A 115 8.18 -29.70 -12.99
C ASN A 115 8.16 -28.32 -12.25
N ILE A 116 7.24 -28.16 -11.31
CA ILE A 116 7.14 -26.98 -10.47
C ILE A 116 8.03 -27.19 -9.23
N PRO A 117 8.97 -26.29 -8.92
CA PRO A 117 9.79 -26.40 -7.73
C PRO A 117 8.97 -26.24 -6.45
N ILE A 118 9.31 -27.01 -5.42
CA ILE A 118 8.60 -27.05 -4.14
C ILE A 118 9.53 -26.57 -3.04
N ILE A 119 9.04 -25.60 -2.26
CA ILE A 119 9.61 -25.19 -0.98
C ILE A 119 8.76 -25.83 0.10
N GLY A 120 9.32 -26.80 0.82
CA GLY A 120 8.65 -27.42 1.96
C GLY A 120 8.91 -26.64 3.23
N MET A 121 7.91 -26.43 4.06
CA MET A 121 8.03 -25.82 5.39
C MET A 121 7.43 -26.77 6.43
N SER A 122 8.30 -27.36 7.29
CA SER A 122 7.87 -28.27 8.35
C SER A 122 8.86 -28.34 9.50
N ALA A 123 8.42 -28.92 10.63
CA ALA A 123 9.29 -29.13 11.81
C ALA A 123 10.33 -30.24 11.59
N ASN A 124 10.04 -31.21 10.74
CA ASN A 124 10.87 -32.40 10.56
C ASN A 124 11.59 -32.41 9.20
N PRO A 125 12.93 -32.22 9.17
CA PRO A 125 13.70 -32.23 7.93
C PRO A 125 13.80 -33.64 7.28
N ASN A 126 13.40 -34.70 7.97
CA ASN A 126 13.33 -36.06 7.46
C ASN A 126 11.94 -36.47 6.99
N SER A 127 10.97 -35.57 7.00
CA SER A 127 9.60 -35.82 6.56
C SER A 127 9.50 -36.11 5.06
N LEU A 128 8.39 -36.69 4.62
CA LEU A 128 8.14 -36.90 3.19
C LEU A 128 8.05 -35.56 2.45
N LEU A 129 7.43 -34.55 3.05
CA LEU A 129 7.40 -33.21 2.46
C LEU A 129 8.84 -32.69 2.21
N ALA A 130 9.74 -32.80 3.20
CA ALA A 130 11.12 -32.36 3.05
C ALA A 130 11.85 -33.14 1.93
N LYS A 131 11.63 -34.45 1.84
CA LYS A 131 12.26 -35.29 0.80
C LYS A 131 11.79 -34.98 -0.62
N TYR A 132 10.56 -34.55 -0.80
CA TYR A 132 10.01 -34.20 -2.10
C TYR A 132 10.23 -32.72 -2.46
N SER A 133 10.72 -31.91 -1.54
CA SER A 133 10.93 -30.48 -1.77
C SER A 133 12.28 -30.22 -2.48
N THR A 134 12.29 -29.22 -3.33
CA THR A 134 13.51 -28.66 -3.95
C THR A 134 14.42 -28.04 -2.87
N THR A 135 13.80 -27.39 -1.89
CA THR A 135 14.43 -26.91 -0.67
C THR A 135 13.46 -27.01 0.50
N HIS A 136 13.96 -27.19 1.72
CA HIS A 136 13.13 -27.37 2.90
C HIS A 136 13.53 -26.40 4.01
N ILE A 137 12.61 -25.56 4.42
CA ILE A 137 12.76 -24.64 5.55
C ILE A 137 12.28 -25.36 6.82
N LYS A 138 13.18 -25.51 7.78
CA LYS A 138 12.86 -26.08 9.08
C LYS A 138 12.14 -25.01 9.92
N VAL A 139 10.97 -25.39 10.46
CA VAL A 139 10.18 -24.56 11.39
C VAL A 139 9.76 -25.44 12.54
N TRP A 140 10.69 -25.65 13.46
CA TRP A 140 10.50 -26.50 14.62
C TRP A 140 10.30 -25.66 15.89
N VAL A 141 9.37 -26.10 16.73
CA VAL A 141 9.14 -25.54 18.07
C VAL A 141 9.27 -26.63 19.12
N GLU A 142 9.76 -26.30 20.29
CA GLU A 142 9.95 -27.26 21.39
C GLU A 142 8.61 -27.82 21.90
N LYS A 143 7.63 -26.93 22.06
CA LYS A 143 6.27 -27.26 22.53
C LYS A 143 5.25 -26.26 22.01
N GLU A 144 4.02 -26.68 22.02
CA GLU A 144 2.89 -25.76 21.86
C GLU A 144 2.64 -24.98 23.15
N ALA A 145 2.16 -23.73 23.05
CA ALA A 145 1.76 -22.93 24.21
C ALA A 145 0.46 -23.46 24.85
N CYS A 146 -0.25 -24.35 24.15
CA CYS A 146 -1.40 -25.07 24.67
C CYS A 146 -0.99 -25.95 25.86
N PRO A 147 -1.68 -25.92 27.02
CA PRO A 147 -1.36 -26.72 28.19
C PRO A 147 -1.32 -28.24 27.94
N LEU A 148 -2.05 -28.71 26.95
CA LEU A 148 -2.08 -30.12 26.55
C LEU A 148 -1.02 -30.45 25.46
N ASN A 149 -0.29 -29.47 24.97
CA ASN A 149 0.63 -29.60 23.85
C ASN A 149 0.00 -30.19 22.58
N LEU A 150 -1.30 -29.92 22.35
CA LEU A 150 -2.09 -30.49 21.24
C LEU A 150 -2.57 -29.45 20.25
N ALA A 151 -3.08 -28.30 20.74
CA ALA A 151 -3.59 -27.26 19.88
C ALA A 151 -2.43 -26.49 19.22
N PRO A 152 -2.38 -26.40 17.88
CA PRO A 152 -1.35 -25.62 17.19
C PRO A 152 -1.43 -24.14 17.59
N THR A 153 -0.39 -23.67 18.26
CA THR A 153 -0.20 -22.31 18.75
C THR A 153 1.20 -21.83 18.37
N SER A 154 2.24 -22.20 19.15
CA SER A 154 3.64 -21.87 18.85
C SER A 154 4.06 -22.28 17.44
N SER A 155 3.67 -23.48 17.01
CA SER A 155 4.01 -23.97 15.66
C SER A 155 3.38 -23.16 14.54
N THR A 156 2.13 -22.71 14.70
CA THR A 156 1.46 -21.88 13.71
C THR A 156 1.99 -20.46 13.68
N THR A 157 2.28 -19.89 14.85
CA THR A 157 2.89 -18.57 14.97
C THR A 157 4.31 -18.58 14.38
N ALA A 158 5.10 -19.61 14.64
CA ALA A 158 6.43 -19.79 14.05
C ALA A 158 6.38 -19.90 12.52
N ALA A 159 5.44 -20.69 11.97
CA ALA A 159 5.27 -20.80 10.52
C ALA A 159 4.86 -19.46 9.88
N LEU A 160 4.01 -18.69 10.55
CA LEU A 160 3.61 -17.36 10.11
C LEU A 160 4.80 -16.41 10.05
N VAL A 161 5.59 -16.34 11.13
CA VAL A 161 6.78 -15.48 11.21
C VAL A 161 7.82 -15.85 10.16
N MET A 162 8.04 -17.15 9.92
CA MET A 162 8.93 -17.61 8.84
C MET A 162 8.45 -17.18 7.46
N GLY A 163 7.12 -17.23 7.21
CA GLY A 163 6.52 -16.72 5.98
C GLY A 163 6.67 -15.20 5.82
N ASP A 164 6.54 -14.45 6.91
CA ASP A 164 6.79 -13.00 6.91
C ASP A 164 8.28 -12.70 6.68
N ALA A 165 9.20 -13.50 7.23
CA ALA A 165 10.64 -13.37 6.97
C ALA A 165 10.96 -13.56 5.47
N LEU A 166 10.35 -14.55 4.80
CA LEU A 166 10.47 -14.73 3.35
C LEU A 166 9.97 -13.49 2.60
N ALA A 167 8.81 -12.97 2.96
CA ALA A 167 8.22 -11.80 2.30
C ALA A 167 9.11 -10.55 2.46
N ILE A 168 9.64 -10.30 3.66
CA ILE A 168 10.52 -9.16 3.94
C ILE A 168 11.86 -9.30 3.20
N ALA A 169 12.48 -10.49 3.19
CA ALA A 169 13.70 -10.72 2.42
C ALA A 169 13.50 -10.42 0.93
N LEU A 170 12.38 -10.84 0.36
CA LEU A 170 12.02 -10.54 -1.04
C LEU A 170 11.76 -9.05 -1.29
N MET A 171 11.14 -8.34 -0.34
CA MET A 171 10.94 -6.88 -0.42
C MET A 171 12.29 -6.15 -0.49
N GLU A 172 13.24 -6.50 0.38
CA GLU A 172 14.57 -5.90 0.42
C GLU A 172 15.33 -6.15 -0.89
N LEU A 173 15.37 -7.40 -1.37
CA LEU A 173 16.02 -7.76 -2.62
C LEU A 173 15.42 -7.03 -3.84
N ARG A 174 14.10 -6.83 -3.86
CA ARG A 174 13.40 -6.11 -4.93
C ARG A 174 13.43 -4.60 -4.77
N LYS A 175 14.00 -4.08 -3.68
CA LYS A 175 13.99 -2.65 -3.33
C LYS A 175 12.58 -2.08 -3.34
N PHE A 176 11.63 -2.81 -2.76
CA PHE A 176 10.22 -2.46 -2.71
C PHE A 176 10.01 -1.17 -1.90
N ARG A 177 9.29 -0.21 -2.45
CA ARG A 177 9.15 1.14 -1.90
C ARG A 177 7.70 1.44 -1.53
N PRO A 178 7.44 2.46 -0.69
CA PRO A 178 6.08 2.87 -0.34
C PRO A 178 5.16 3.12 -1.54
N LYS A 179 5.69 3.61 -2.66
CA LYS A 179 4.93 3.81 -3.89
C LYS A 179 4.45 2.48 -4.51
N ASP A 180 5.26 1.42 -4.38
CA ASP A 180 4.93 0.10 -4.90
C ASP A 180 3.84 -0.53 -4.02
N PHE A 181 3.93 -0.34 -2.68
CA PHE A 181 2.89 -0.75 -1.73
C PHE A 181 1.55 -0.06 -2.00
N ALA A 182 1.57 1.24 -2.32
CA ALA A 182 0.38 2.01 -2.63
C ALA A 182 -0.39 1.45 -3.84
N GLN A 183 0.30 0.91 -4.85
CA GLN A 183 -0.33 0.29 -6.03
C GLN A 183 -1.17 -0.94 -5.67
N PHE A 184 -0.72 -1.72 -4.67
CA PHE A 184 -1.44 -2.90 -4.20
C PHE A 184 -2.50 -2.58 -3.14
N HIS A 185 -2.47 -1.36 -2.56
CA HIS A 185 -3.40 -0.90 -1.53
C HIS A 185 -4.06 0.45 -1.88
N PRO A 186 -4.70 0.58 -3.06
CA PRO A 186 -5.22 1.88 -3.54
C PRO A 186 -6.31 2.46 -2.63
N GLY A 187 -7.07 1.62 -1.94
CA GLY A 187 -8.13 2.04 -1.01
C GLY A 187 -7.66 2.44 0.38
N GLY A 188 -6.41 2.13 0.75
CA GLY A 188 -5.82 2.50 2.05
C GLY A 188 -5.39 3.97 2.09
N GLU A 189 -5.21 4.51 3.30
CA GLU A 189 -4.76 5.91 3.51
C GLU A 189 -3.46 6.23 2.75
N LEU A 190 -2.46 5.35 2.84
CA LEU A 190 -1.20 5.51 2.12
C LEU A 190 -1.40 5.46 0.59
N GLY A 191 -2.26 4.57 0.09
CA GLY A 191 -2.59 4.45 -1.33
C GLY A 191 -3.25 5.73 -1.85
N LYS A 192 -4.29 6.19 -1.18
CA LYS A 192 -4.95 7.45 -1.51
C LYS A 192 -3.96 8.60 -1.54
N ARG A 193 -3.17 8.77 -0.48
CA ARG A 193 -2.20 9.87 -0.36
C ARG A 193 -1.15 9.87 -1.48
N LEU A 194 -0.66 8.71 -1.92
CA LEU A 194 0.41 8.59 -2.92
C LEU A 194 -0.11 8.52 -4.37
N LEU A 195 -1.34 8.09 -4.58
CA LEU A 195 -1.90 7.89 -5.92
C LEU A 195 -2.77 9.06 -6.38
N THR A 196 -3.48 9.72 -5.47
CA THR A 196 -4.39 10.83 -5.80
C THR A 196 -3.66 12.01 -6.43
N THR A 197 -4.26 12.57 -7.48
CA THR A 197 -3.76 13.70 -8.26
C THR A 197 -4.63 14.94 -8.08
N ALA A 198 -4.17 16.08 -8.59
CA ALA A 198 -4.97 17.31 -8.63
C ALA A 198 -6.33 17.10 -9.29
N GLN A 199 -6.37 16.35 -10.40
CA GLN A 199 -7.59 16.08 -11.16
C GLN A 199 -8.64 15.33 -10.36
N ASP A 200 -8.21 14.47 -9.41
CA ASP A 200 -9.13 13.65 -8.61
C ASP A 200 -9.83 14.45 -7.50
N VAL A 201 -9.29 15.62 -7.13
CA VAL A 201 -9.75 16.42 -5.98
C VAL A 201 -10.06 17.88 -6.32
N MET A 202 -9.71 18.35 -7.51
CA MET A 202 -9.93 19.74 -7.91
C MET A 202 -11.41 20.04 -8.09
N ARG A 203 -11.82 21.24 -7.74
CA ARG A 203 -13.07 21.83 -8.22
C ARG A 203 -12.88 22.27 -9.67
N SER A 204 -13.66 21.73 -10.60
CA SER A 204 -13.58 22.00 -12.04
C SER A 204 -14.81 22.76 -12.58
N GLU A 205 -15.86 22.85 -11.77
CA GLU A 205 -17.11 23.56 -12.11
C GLU A 205 -17.18 24.91 -11.38
N ASP A 206 -17.91 25.85 -11.95
CA ASP A 206 -18.11 27.20 -11.38
C ASP A 206 -16.80 27.83 -10.93
N LEU A 207 -15.80 27.81 -11.81
CA LEU A 207 -14.51 28.38 -11.53
C LEU A 207 -14.61 29.90 -11.35
N PRO A 208 -13.89 30.51 -10.37
CA PRO A 208 -14.03 31.89 -9.98
C PRO A 208 -13.28 32.81 -10.96
N ILE A 209 -13.67 32.82 -12.23
CA ILE A 209 -13.04 33.63 -13.27
C ILE A 209 -13.60 35.06 -13.18
N ILE A 210 -12.68 36.04 -13.16
CA ILE A 210 -13.00 37.46 -13.09
C ILE A 210 -12.17 38.25 -14.09
N PRO A 211 -12.76 39.25 -14.81
CA PRO A 211 -11.98 40.15 -15.67
C PRO A 211 -10.94 40.95 -14.88
N LYS A 212 -9.76 41.18 -15.46
CA LYS A 212 -8.73 42.01 -14.83
C LYS A 212 -9.14 43.47 -14.68
N GLU A 213 -10.00 43.96 -15.56
CA GLU A 213 -10.56 45.31 -15.58
C GLU A 213 -11.70 45.51 -14.57
N MET A 214 -12.20 44.45 -13.93
CA MET A 214 -13.29 44.52 -12.96
C MET A 214 -12.89 45.39 -11.77
N HIS A 215 -13.80 46.31 -11.37
CA HIS A 215 -13.58 47.12 -10.18
C HIS A 215 -13.55 46.27 -8.89
N LEU A 216 -12.75 46.65 -7.93
CA LEU A 216 -12.57 45.90 -6.68
C LEU A 216 -13.88 45.78 -5.88
N ALA A 217 -14.80 46.74 -6.00
CA ALA A 217 -16.15 46.65 -5.40
C ALA A 217 -16.94 45.44 -5.89
N GLU A 218 -16.91 45.16 -7.18
CA GLU A 218 -17.54 44.00 -7.79
C GLU A 218 -16.75 42.71 -7.51
N ALA A 219 -15.45 42.79 -7.59
CA ALA A 219 -14.55 41.63 -7.34
C ALA A 219 -14.77 41.01 -5.98
N ILE A 220 -15.03 41.81 -4.92
CA ILE A 220 -15.38 41.31 -3.59
C ILE A 220 -16.57 40.36 -3.63
N ILE A 221 -17.63 40.74 -4.35
CA ILE A 221 -18.85 39.97 -4.47
C ILE A 221 -18.60 38.65 -5.19
N HIS A 222 -17.83 38.71 -6.30
CA HIS A 222 -17.49 37.51 -7.08
C HIS A 222 -16.61 36.54 -6.30
N VAL A 223 -15.57 37.02 -5.59
CA VAL A 223 -14.69 36.20 -4.76
C VAL A 223 -15.47 35.56 -3.61
N SER A 224 -16.36 36.32 -2.96
CA SER A 224 -17.21 35.82 -1.86
C SER A 224 -18.18 34.74 -2.34
N ASN A 225 -18.87 34.97 -3.47
CA ASN A 225 -19.81 34.02 -4.05
C ASN A 225 -19.13 32.73 -4.54
N GLY A 226 -17.89 32.82 -5.00
CA GLY A 226 -17.07 31.68 -5.44
C GLY A 226 -16.73 30.68 -4.30
N LYS A 227 -16.83 31.09 -3.03
CA LYS A 227 -16.56 30.28 -1.83
C LYS A 227 -15.16 29.65 -1.77
N LEU A 228 -14.22 30.11 -2.59
CA LEU A 228 -12.82 29.66 -2.61
C LEU A 228 -11.86 30.75 -2.09
N GLY A 229 -12.40 31.94 -1.74
CA GLY A 229 -11.60 33.06 -1.26
C GLY A 229 -10.62 33.61 -2.29
N LEU A 230 -10.87 33.37 -3.58
CA LEU A 230 -10.05 33.87 -4.67
C LEU A 230 -10.86 34.14 -5.94
N GLY A 231 -10.27 34.96 -6.85
CA GLY A 231 -10.69 35.17 -8.22
C GLY A 231 -9.52 35.04 -9.17
N VAL A 232 -9.74 34.39 -10.32
CA VAL A 232 -8.68 34.12 -11.32
C VAL A 232 -8.95 34.95 -12.56
N SER A 233 -7.95 35.73 -12.99
CA SER A 233 -8.04 36.46 -14.25
C SER A 233 -7.41 35.67 -15.38
N VAL A 234 -8.15 35.57 -16.49
CA VAL A 234 -7.73 34.87 -17.71
C VAL A 234 -7.77 35.85 -18.90
N GLU A 235 -6.82 35.71 -19.80
CA GLU A 235 -6.75 36.44 -21.06
C GLU A 235 -6.33 35.48 -22.18
N ASN A 236 -7.08 35.44 -23.28
CA ASN A 236 -6.89 34.47 -24.35
C ASN A 236 -6.87 33.01 -23.83
N ASP A 237 -7.82 32.68 -22.95
CA ASP A 237 -7.96 31.39 -22.25
C ASP A 237 -6.81 31.03 -21.29
N LYS A 238 -5.83 31.89 -21.09
CA LYS A 238 -4.68 31.63 -20.21
C LYS A 238 -4.78 32.41 -18.92
N VAL A 239 -4.36 31.77 -17.83
CA VAL A 239 -4.26 32.42 -16.52
C VAL A 239 -3.20 33.49 -16.56
N ILE A 240 -3.60 34.74 -16.27
CA ILE A 240 -2.71 35.91 -16.19
C ILE A 240 -2.45 36.35 -14.74
N GLY A 241 -3.36 36.03 -13.82
CA GLY A 241 -3.23 36.40 -12.42
C GLY A 241 -4.36 35.86 -11.55
N LEU A 242 -4.23 36.06 -10.27
CA LEU A 242 -5.27 35.82 -9.29
C LEU A 242 -5.29 36.88 -8.20
N ILE A 243 -6.45 37.11 -7.60
CA ILE A 243 -6.60 37.86 -6.35
C ILE A 243 -7.15 36.93 -5.25
N THR A 244 -6.84 37.25 -4.02
CA THR A 244 -7.36 36.54 -2.85
C THR A 244 -8.06 37.51 -1.90
N ASP A 245 -8.86 36.99 -0.94
CA ASP A 245 -9.40 37.80 0.17
C ASP A 245 -8.31 38.58 0.89
N GLY A 246 -7.11 37.98 1.00
CA GLY A 246 -5.96 38.65 1.61
C GLY A 246 -5.46 39.86 0.80
N ASP A 247 -5.46 39.76 -0.53
CA ASP A 247 -5.07 40.86 -1.42
C ASP A 247 -6.07 41.99 -1.34
N ILE A 248 -7.36 41.67 -1.38
CA ILE A 248 -8.46 42.62 -1.21
C ILE A 248 -8.34 43.38 0.11
N ARG A 249 -8.12 42.67 1.20
CA ARG A 249 -7.99 43.28 2.55
C ARG A 249 -6.79 44.21 2.61
N ARG A 250 -5.63 43.82 2.08
CA ARG A 250 -4.43 44.69 2.01
C ARG A 250 -4.65 45.91 1.16
N ALA A 251 -5.37 45.79 0.05
CA ALA A 251 -5.73 46.91 -0.81
C ALA A 251 -6.68 47.90 -0.12
N MET A 252 -7.69 47.38 0.62
CA MET A 252 -8.59 48.25 1.43
C MET A 252 -7.82 49.02 2.49
N GLU A 253 -6.89 48.36 3.20
CA GLU A 253 -6.04 49.03 4.21
C GLU A 253 -5.18 50.12 3.58
N LYS A 254 -4.57 49.85 2.41
CA LYS A 254 -3.62 50.74 1.71
C LYS A 254 -4.33 51.94 1.12
N TRP A 255 -5.47 51.80 0.47
CA TRP A 255 -6.11 52.86 -0.31
C TRP A 255 -7.34 53.48 0.36
N GLN A 256 -7.85 52.86 1.41
CA GLN A 256 -8.99 53.34 2.19
C GLN A 256 -10.15 53.79 1.28
N ALA A 257 -10.59 55.05 1.32
CA ALA A 257 -11.69 55.56 0.52
C ALA A 257 -11.47 55.45 -1.01
N LYS A 258 -10.22 55.42 -1.47
CA LYS A 258 -9.91 55.28 -2.90
C LYS A 258 -9.89 53.82 -3.38
N PHE A 259 -10.12 52.87 -2.53
CA PHE A 259 -10.15 51.45 -2.89
C PHE A 259 -11.13 51.14 -4.06
N PHE A 260 -12.25 51.85 -4.13
CA PHE A 260 -13.26 51.61 -5.14
C PHE A 260 -12.91 52.16 -6.53
N ASP A 261 -11.86 53.00 -6.66
CA ASP A 261 -11.35 53.51 -7.92
C ASP A 261 -10.39 52.51 -8.62
N HIS A 262 -10.03 51.42 -7.94
CA HIS A 262 -9.05 50.44 -8.42
C HIS A 262 -9.68 49.17 -8.99
N THR A 263 -8.92 48.50 -9.84
CA THR A 263 -9.32 47.27 -10.53
C THR A 263 -8.56 46.04 -10.01
N VAL A 264 -8.98 44.87 -10.44
CA VAL A 264 -8.33 43.57 -10.16
C VAL A 264 -6.86 43.62 -10.62
N GLU A 265 -6.57 44.23 -11.77
CA GLU A 265 -5.20 44.29 -12.32
C GLU A 265 -4.21 45.00 -11.38
N ASP A 266 -4.69 45.97 -10.59
CA ASP A 266 -3.85 46.76 -9.67
C ASP A 266 -3.32 45.94 -8.49
N ILE A 267 -4.02 44.84 -8.13
CA ILE A 267 -3.68 44.05 -6.94
C ILE A 267 -3.40 42.58 -7.23
N MET A 268 -3.68 42.09 -8.44
CA MET A 268 -3.54 40.66 -8.75
C MET A 268 -2.10 40.17 -8.67
N THR A 269 -1.91 39.00 -8.18
CA THR A 269 -0.66 38.25 -8.27
C THR A 269 -0.48 37.74 -9.71
N LYS A 270 0.46 38.33 -10.47
CA LYS A 270 0.68 38.04 -11.90
C LYS A 270 1.33 36.68 -12.21
N LYS A 271 1.89 35.99 -11.21
CA LYS A 271 2.50 34.65 -11.37
C LYS A 271 1.99 33.72 -10.25
N PRO A 272 0.71 33.32 -10.31
CA PRO A 272 0.15 32.42 -9.31
C PRO A 272 0.83 31.06 -9.35
N LYS A 273 0.74 30.32 -8.24
CA LYS A 273 1.20 28.93 -8.21
C LYS A 273 0.22 28.06 -8.97
N MET A 274 0.74 27.35 -9.96
CA MET A 274 -0.03 26.47 -10.84
C MET A 274 0.59 25.09 -10.87
N VAL A 275 -0.23 24.07 -11.02
CA VAL A 275 0.15 22.66 -11.16
C VAL A 275 -0.59 22.05 -12.35
N LEU A 276 -0.08 20.92 -12.84
CA LEU A 276 -0.76 20.12 -13.86
C LEU A 276 -1.82 19.23 -13.22
N PRO A 277 -2.85 18.79 -13.98
CA PRO A 277 -3.89 17.88 -13.49
C PRO A 277 -3.35 16.57 -12.88
N ASN A 278 -2.24 16.06 -13.39
CA ASN A 278 -1.61 14.83 -12.92
C ASN A 278 -0.62 15.02 -11.76
N THR A 279 -0.50 16.24 -11.22
CA THR A 279 0.36 16.53 -10.05
C THR A 279 -0.21 15.84 -8.82
N LYS A 280 0.65 15.15 -8.04
CA LYS A 280 0.23 14.43 -6.84
C LYS A 280 -0.15 15.38 -5.71
N ILE A 281 -1.15 15.01 -4.90
CA ILE A 281 -1.60 15.84 -3.77
C ILE A 281 -0.47 16.10 -2.76
N THR A 282 0.45 15.15 -2.57
CA THR A 282 1.63 15.34 -1.70
C THR A 282 2.55 16.46 -2.19
N GLU A 283 2.69 16.63 -3.50
CA GLU A 283 3.44 17.73 -4.09
C GLU A 283 2.69 19.05 -3.94
N ILE A 284 1.37 19.05 -4.15
CA ILE A 284 0.50 20.21 -3.94
C ILE A 284 0.56 20.68 -2.49
N GLN A 285 0.47 19.76 -1.52
CA GLN A 285 0.62 20.08 -0.09
C GLN A 285 2.00 20.72 0.20
N SER A 286 3.06 20.20 -0.41
CA SER A 286 4.41 20.76 -0.28
C SER A 286 4.48 22.18 -0.84
N ILE A 287 3.87 22.45 -2.00
CA ILE A 287 3.77 23.79 -2.60
C ILE A 287 2.99 24.72 -1.68
N MET A 288 1.82 24.27 -1.17
CA MET A 288 1.00 25.08 -0.25
C MET A 288 1.77 25.46 1.00
N HIS A 289 2.50 24.52 1.60
CA HIS A 289 3.31 24.76 2.78
C HIS A 289 4.49 25.70 2.50
N GLN A 290 5.25 25.44 1.44
CA GLN A 290 6.43 26.22 1.06
C GLN A 290 6.10 27.68 0.78
N TYR A 291 5.00 27.91 0.05
CA TYR A 291 4.61 29.27 -0.37
C TYR A 291 3.55 29.89 0.53
N LYS A 292 3.13 29.20 1.60
CA LYS A 292 2.10 29.64 2.56
C LYS A 292 0.80 30.07 1.85
N VAL A 293 0.38 29.27 0.87
CA VAL A 293 -0.89 29.47 0.13
C VAL A 293 -1.86 28.36 0.49
N HIS A 294 -3.16 28.68 0.55
CA HIS A 294 -4.23 27.74 0.87
C HIS A 294 -4.88 27.13 -0.38
N THR A 295 -4.52 27.65 -1.56
CA THR A 295 -5.13 27.24 -2.82
C THR A 295 -4.07 27.27 -3.93
N VAL A 296 -4.16 26.32 -4.86
CA VAL A 296 -3.29 26.18 -6.01
C VAL A 296 -4.16 26.03 -7.26
N LEU A 297 -3.83 26.74 -8.33
CA LEU A 297 -4.54 26.62 -9.60
C LEU A 297 -4.08 25.38 -10.34
N VAL A 298 -5.02 24.66 -10.94
CA VAL A 298 -4.73 23.54 -11.83
C VAL A 298 -4.88 24.02 -13.26
N CYS A 299 -3.80 23.97 -14.03
CA CYS A 299 -3.79 24.41 -15.42
C CYS A 299 -3.28 23.29 -16.33
N ASP A 300 -3.72 23.32 -17.59
CA ASP A 300 -3.14 22.46 -18.63
C ASP A 300 -1.76 22.99 -19.10
N LYS A 301 -1.17 22.32 -20.08
CA LYS A 301 0.14 22.70 -20.64
C LYS A 301 0.13 24.02 -21.37
N GLU A 302 -1.03 24.47 -21.82
CA GLU A 302 -1.28 25.73 -22.49
C GLU A 302 -1.61 26.87 -21.52
N LEU A 303 -1.54 26.62 -20.19
CA LEU A 303 -1.87 27.53 -19.09
C LEU A 303 -3.37 27.87 -18.98
N ARG A 304 -4.27 27.07 -19.56
CA ARG A 304 -5.72 27.25 -19.38
C ARG A 304 -6.12 26.69 -18.02
N LEU A 305 -6.96 27.44 -17.31
CA LEU A 305 -7.49 27.03 -16.02
C LEU A 305 -8.43 25.84 -16.21
N VAL A 306 -8.12 24.69 -15.58
CA VAL A 306 -8.96 23.48 -15.59
C VAL A 306 -9.54 23.16 -14.23
N GLY A 307 -9.00 23.76 -13.16
CA GLY A 307 -9.51 23.55 -11.81
C GLY A 307 -8.77 24.32 -10.73
N VAL A 308 -9.24 24.18 -9.52
CA VAL A 308 -8.67 24.78 -8.31
C VAL A 308 -8.63 23.73 -7.22
N VAL A 309 -7.50 23.59 -6.54
CA VAL A 309 -7.33 22.72 -5.37
C VAL A 309 -7.13 23.58 -4.15
N ASP A 310 -7.94 23.38 -3.12
CA ASP A 310 -7.77 24.02 -1.82
C ASP A 310 -7.12 23.05 -0.79
N HIS A 311 -6.77 23.61 0.36
CA HIS A 311 -6.14 22.83 1.43
C HIS A 311 -7.05 21.69 1.94
N TYR A 312 -8.37 21.91 2.00
CA TYR A 312 -9.32 20.91 2.50
C TYR A 312 -9.45 19.73 1.54
N SER A 313 -9.44 19.99 0.23
CA SER A 313 -9.47 18.94 -0.81
C SER A 313 -8.24 18.01 -0.75
N CYS A 314 -7.15 18.45 -0.13
CA CYS A 314 -5.93 17.65 0.06
C CYS A 314 -5.92 16.84 1.38
N MET A 315 -6.93 17.00 2.26
CA MET A 315 -7.07 16.22 3.48
C MET A 315 -7.75 14.89 3.17
N ILE A 316 -6.94 13.85 2.92
CA ILE A 316 -7.39 12.50 2.59
C ILE A 316 -7.00 11.55 3.71
#